data_a42f9d52bbfefde33cb1627e5d4d02b7
#
_entry.id   a42f9d52bbfefde33cb1627e5d4d02b7
#
_cell.length_a   1.000
_cell.length_b   1.000
_cell.length_c   1.000
_cell.angle_alpha   90.00
_cell.angle_beta   90.00
_cell.angle_gamma   90.00
#
_symmetry.space_group_name_H-M   'P 1'
#
loop_
_entity.id
_entity.type
_entity.pdbx_description
1 polymer ?
#
loop_
_entity_poly.entity_id
_entity_poly.type
_entity_poly.pdbx_seq_one_letter_code
_entity_poly.pdbx_strand_id
1 'polypeptide(L)'
;MNKIILKFINIYKVFIFMALFTFNFALYAQDNSNFKQVEATGRSILLPENIETSRKRALEDAIYLAALKGGANVNGFSAISSNTIINDQSIIKPTNRVLDFKILSETQNKEYLTIKISAIVGSELSKQNCKIRPININLFKGSITVDTNVPSEVARYTSLWYKKTYEFISILPNVNINNFQNRQLNQIIKSSQNPSFDYNAITKGIPEMHPGNYSLVPKIFLTKTNKNKINYLLLTISFDLYKGQKIKLETSKSYNLLINYQLESKFQFLKNVSTLNLNKINQNVNNHLSKAINSFFYDINCMPLEGKLIVSEGKLQVDLGSKQGLKQKQIGLVNGIKIQNSMLNDSILIVHTDDVFDNYSTLLPLNDNVKLTNLNDKIVKFVE
;
A
#
# COMPACT_ATOMS: atom_id res chain seq x y z
N MET A 1 51.90 -25.46 32.94
CA MET A 1 50.50 -25.85 32.83
C MET A 1 49.53 -24.75 33.27
N ASN A 2 49.79 -23.97 34.29
CA ASN A 2 48.88 -22.92 34.81
C ASN A 2 48.64 -21.66 33.92
N LYS A 3 49.59 -21.27 33.07
CA LYS A 3 49.43 -20.08 32.18
C LYS A 3 48.48 -20.33 30.99
N ILE A 4 48.33 -21.56 30.55
CA ILE A 4 47.43 -21.91 29.43
C ILE A 4 45.97 -21.93 29.90
N ILE A 5 45.75 -22.47 31.10
CA ILE A 5 44.39 -22.53 31.72
C ILE A 5 43.86 -21.12 32.00
N LEU A 6 44.68 -20.21 32.46
CA LEU A 6 44.28 -18.78 32.69
C LEU A 6 43.89 -18.05 31.38
N LYS A 7 44.59 -18.35 30.26
CA LYS A 7 44.22 -17.79 28.95
C LYS A 7 42.86 -18.30 28.45
N PHE A 8 42.56 -19.57 28.64
CA PHE A 8 41.26 -20.15 28.25
C PHE A 8 40.10 -19.58 29.08
N ILE A 9 40.30 -19.36 30.37
CA ILE A 9 39.27 -18.74 31.25
C ILE A 9 38.96 -17.30 30.85
N ASN A 10 39.97 -16.52 30.46
CA ASN A 10 39.76 -15.15 30.00
C ASN A 10 39.06 -15.07 28.63
N ILE A 11 39.38 -15.96 27.71
CA ILE A 11 38.70 -16.06 26.41
C ILE A 11 37.21 -16.45 26.60
N TYR A 12 36.92 -17.38 27.51
CA TYR A 12 35.57 -17.81 27.82
C TYR A 12 34.74 -16.68 28.47
N LYS A 13 35.33 -15.86 29.35
CA LYS A 13 34.67 -14.67 29.94
C LYS A 13 34.37 -13.60 28.90
N VAL A 14 35.25 -13.36 27.93
CA VAL A 14 35.02 -12.43 26.83
C VAL A 14 33.90 -12.90 25.92
N PHE A 15 33.84 -14.22 25.65
CA PHE A 15 32.76 -14.81 24.83
C PHE A 15 31.40 -14.75 25.52
N ILE A 16 31.31 -14.98 26.83
CA ILE A 16 30.07 -14.83 27.61
C ILE A 16 29.63 -13.37 27.67
N PHE A 17 30.58 -12.44 27.84
CA PHE A 17 30.28 -11.01 27.85
C PHE A 17 29.77 -10.50 26.48
N MET A 18 30.35 -11.00 25.39
CA MET A 18 29.93 -10.70 24.03
C MET A 18 28.55 -11.31 23.69
N ALA A 19 28.26 -12.51 24.16
CA ALA A 19 26.95 -13.15 24.01
C ALA A 19 25.83 -12.46 24.81
N LEU A 20 26.14 -11.94 26.00
CA LEU A 20 25.21 -11.11 26.79
C LEU A 20 24.94 -9.75 26.18
N PHE A 21 25.89 -9.18 25.44
CA PHE A 21 25.72 -7.89 24.74
C PHE A 21 24.88 -8.01 23.47
N THR A 22 24.98 -9.12 22.76
CA THR A 22 24.15 -9.37 21.54
C THR A 22 22.69 -9.69 21.87
N PHE A 23 22.41 -10.20 23.08
CA PHE A 23 21.04 -10.53 23.48
C PHE A 23 20.17 -9.29 23.80
N ASN A 24 20.79 -8.15 24.12
CA ASN A 24 20.06 -6.91 24.43
C ASN A 24 19.67 -6.10 23.18
N PHE A 25 20.18 -6.40 21.98
CA PHE A 25 19.81 -5.69 20.75
C PHE A 25 18.56 -6.26 20.05
N ALA A 26 18.07 -7.41 20.46
CA ALA A 26 16.92 -8.07 19.82
C ALA A 26 15.54 -7.57 20.30
N LEU A 27 15.46 -6.62 21.23
CA LEU A 27 14.21 -6.22 21.89
C LEU A 27 13.63 -4.87 21.44
N TYR A 28 14.23 -4.20 20.47
CA TYR A 28 13.67 -2.96 19.90
C TYR A 28 13.25 -3.16 18.44
N ALA A 29 12.38 -4.14 18.18
CA ALA A 29 11.51 -4.07 17.02
C ALA A 29 10.41 -3.06 17.36
N GLN A 30 10.66 -1.78 17.10
CA GLN A 30 9.64 -0.75 17.16
C GLN A 30 8.62 -1.06 16.06
N ASP A 31 7.46 -1.54 16.47
CA ASP A 31 6.33 -1.80 15.61
C ASP A 31 5.78 -0.44 15.15
N ASN A 32 6.27 0.04 14.00
CA ASN A 32 5.81 1.26 13.34
C ASN A 32 4.50 1.00 12.57
N SER A 33 3.57 0.25 13.18
CA SER A 33 2.24 0.12 12.61
C SER A 33 1.48 1.44 12.77
N ASN A 34 0.90 1.93 11.66
CA ASN A 34 0.02 3.12 11.67
C ASN A 34 -1.25 2.89 12.52
N PHE A 35 -1.42 1.70 13.07
CA PHE A 35 -2.53 1.25 13.89
C PHE A 35 -2.01 0.67 15.19
N LYS A 36 -2.65 1.07 16.26
CA LYS A 36 -2.31 0.62 17.60
C LYS A 36 -3.55 0.05 18.29
N GLN A 37 -3.44 -1.16 18.77
CA GLN A 37 -4.46 -1.71 19.66
C GLN A 37 -4.23 -1.16 21.06
N VAL A 38 -5.25 -0.55 21.64
CA VAL A 38 -5.21 0.06 22.97
C VAL A 38 -6.41 -0.38 23.80
N GLU A 39 -6.21 -0.56 25.09
CA GLU A 39 -7.30 -0.74 26.03
C GLU A 39 -7.59 0.57 26.75
N ALA A 40 -8.87 0.90 26.88
CA ALA A 40 -9.32 2.07 27.60
C ALA A 40 -10.54 1.73 28.47
N THR A 41 -10.70 2.49 29.55
CA THR A 41 -11.80 2.31 30.49
C THR A 41 -12.47 3.64 30.70
N GLY A 42 -13.73 3.74 30.30
CA GLY A 42 -14.55 4.93 30.52
C GLY A 42 -15.55 4.75 31.64
N ARG A 43 -15.96 5.87 32.20
CA ARG A 43 -16.90 5.92 33.32
C ARG A 43 -18.01 6.94 33.12
N SER A 44 -19.17 6.65 33.66
CA SER A 44 -20.27 7.59 33.72
C SER A 44 -21.00 7.45 35.07
N ILE A 45 -21.57 8.54 35.55
CA ILE A 45 -22.45 8.48 36.71
C ILE A 45 -23.68 7.62 36.35
N LEU A 46 -24.05 6.74 37.24
CA LEU A 46 -25.23 5.91 37.06
C LEU A 46 -26.51 6.74 37.28
N LEU A 47 -27.33 6.83 36.24
CA LEU A 47 -28.66 7.42 36.32
C LEU A 47 -29.68 6.29 36.44
N PRO A 48 -30.27 6.05 37.65
CA PRO A 48 -31.16 4.92 37.85
C PRO A 48 -32.38 4.93 36.91
N GLU A 49 -32.83 6.12 36.54
CA GLU A 49 -33.98 6.32 35.65
C GLU A 49 -33.62 6.10 34.15
N ASN A 50 -32.32 6.15 33.82
CA ASN A 50 -31.88 5.99 32.43
C ASN A 50 -30.49 5.35 32.33
N ILE A 51 -30.43 4.06 32.56
CA ILE A 51 -29.20 3.26 32.53
C ILE A 51 -28.56 3.29 31.13
N GLU A 52 -29.36 3.32 30.06
CA GLU A 52 -28.87 3.36 28.67
C GLU A 52 -28.08 4.64 28.40
N THR A 53 -28.53 5.78 28.93
CA THR A 53 -27.78 7.04 28.81
C THR A 53 -26.46 6.98 29.58
N SER A 54 -26.42 6.36 30.74
CA SER A 54 -25.20 6.17 31.54
C SER A 54 -24.23 5.26 30.79
N ARG A 55 -24.73 4.19 30.17
CA ARG A 55 -23.96 3.26 29.35
C ARG A 55 -23.35 3.96 28.14
N LYS A 56 -24.15 4.75 27.42
CA LYS A 56 -23.69 5.54 26.29
C LYS A 56 -22.55 6.49 26.70
N ARG A 57 -22.70 7.25 27.78
CA ARG A 57 -21.68 8.18 28.27
C ARG A 57 -20.40 7.48 28.70
N ALA A 58 -20.49 6.32 29.38
CA ALA A 58 -19.32 5.53 29.76
C ALA A 58 -18.57 4.99 28.52
N LEU A 59 -19.30 4.59 27.47
CA LEU A 59 -18.72 4.11 26.24
C LEU A 59 -18.05 5.26 25.46
N GLU A 60 -18.69 6.42 25.36
CA GLU A 60 -18.11 7.62 24.73
C GLU A 60 -16.81 8.05 25.41
N ASP A 61 -16.77 8.01 26.76
CA ASP A 61 -15.57 8.30 27.55
C ASP A 61 -14.46 7.26 27.28
N ALA A 62 -14.79 5.97 27.20
CA ALA A 62 -13.84 4.91 26.86
C ALA A 62 -13.25 5.10 25.46
N ILE A 63 -14.09 5.44 24.47
CA ILE A 63 -13.66 5.70 23.08
C ILE A 63 -12.74 6.93 23.02
N TYR A 64 -13.09 8.00 23.72
CA TYR A 64 -12.25 9.21 23.78
C TYR A 64 -10.89 8.91 24.40
N LEU A 65 -10.84 8.19 25.52
CA LEU A 65 -9.60 7.80 26.17
C LEU A 65 -8.76 6.83 25.33
N ALA A 66 -9.40 5.96 24.55
CA ALA A 66 -8.70 5.11 23.57
C ALA A 66 -8.04 5.95 22.49
N ALA A 67 -8.75 6.93 21.92
CA ALA A 67 -8.20 7.84 20.91
C ALA A 67 -6.99 8.64 21.44
N LEU A 68 -7.05 9.11 22.68
CA LEU A 68 -5.93 9.79 23.36
C LEU A 68 -4.71 8.86 23.54
N LYS A 69 -4.92 7.60 23.95
CA LYS A 69 -3.84 6.61 24.08
C LYS A 69 -3.20 6.24 22.75
N GLY A 70 -3.95 6.33 21.65
CA GLY A 70 -3.44 6.11 20.30
C GLY A 70 -2.55 7.24 19.79
N GLY A 71 -2.73 8.42 20.33
CA GLY A 71 -1.97 9.63 20.00
C GLY A 71 -2.81 10.87 20.26
N ALA A 72 -2.20 11.91 20.81
CA ALA A 72 -2.87 13.17 21.10
C ALA A 72 -1.97 14.36 20.83
N ASN A 73 -2.55 15.42 20.26
CA ASN A 73 -1.95 16.75 20.25
C ASN A 73 -2.48 17.53 21.45
N VAL A 74 -1.58 18.08 22.23
CA VAL A 74 -1.92 18.94 23.38
C VAL A 74 -1.77 20.39 22.95
N ASN A 75 -2.89 21.10 22.86
CA ASN A 75 -2.93 22.53 22.64
C ASN A 75 -3.31 23.20 23.97
N GLY A 76 -2.37 23.88 24.59
CA GLY A 76 -2.60 24.66 25.81
C GLY A 76 -2.74 26.13 25.48
N PHE A 77 -3.66 26.82 26.12
CA PHE A 77 -3.68 28.26 26.15
C PHE A 77 -4.00 28.77 27.55
N SER A 78 -3.34 29.83 27.94
CA SER A 78 -3.63 30.53 29.20
C SER A 78 -4.07 31.96 28.85
N ALA A 79 -5.20 32.38 29.40
CA ALA A 79 -5.63 33.77 29.33
C ALA A 79 -5.28 34.45 30.67
N ILE A 80 -4.40 35.45 30.61
CA ILE A 80 -3.97 36.21 31.79
C ILE A 80 -4.59 37.62 31.66
N SER A 81 -5.31 38.06 32.67
CA SER A 81 -5.79 39.41 32.79
C SER A 81 -5.43 39.95 34.16
N SER A 82 -4.78 41.13 34.18
CA SER A 82 -4.45 41.86 35.42
C SER A 82 -3.76 41.01 36.48
N ASN A 83 -2.71 40.28 36.14
CA ASN A 83 -1.96 39.38 37.01
C ASN A 83 -2.75 38.19 37.59
N THR A 84 -3.91 37.87 37.09
CA THR A 84 -4.70 36.71 37.50
C THR A 84 -4.91 35.80 36.31
N ILE A 85 -4.63 34.51 36.47
CA ILE A 85 -4.97 33.49 35.46
C ILE A 85 -6.47 33.33 35.45
N ILE A 86 -7.13 33.84 34.39
CA ILE A 86 -8.59 33.77 34.28
C ILE A 86 -9.01 32.42 33.74
N ASN A 87 -8.21 31.85 32.84
CA ASN A 87 -8.52 30.59 32.20
C ASN A 87 -7.24 29.86 31.82
N ASP A 88 -6.99 28.72 32.40
CA ASP A 88 -5.92 27.80 32.05
C ASP A 88 -6.57 26.52 31.54
N GLN A 89 -6.72 26.46 30.20
CA GLN A 89 -7.33 25.31 29.54
C GLN A 89 -6.33 24.61 28.65
N SER A 90 -6.13 23.35 28.95
CA SER A 90 -5.37 22.42 28.10
C SER A 90 -6.36 21.68 27.22
N ILE A 91 -6.39 22.00 25.94
CA ILE A 91 -7.21 21.27 24.98
C ILE A 91 -6.39 20.13 24.40
N ILE A 92 -6.70 18.91 24.84
CA ILE A 92 -6.12 17.68 24.33
C ILE A 92 -7.03 17.18 23.23
N LYS A 93 -6.53 17.15 21.99
CA LYS A 93 -7.26 16.61 20.84
C LYS A 93 -6.58 15.32 20.37
N PRO A 94 -7.32 14.22 20.21
CA PRO A 94 -6.76 13.03 19.61
C PRO A 94 -6.36 13.32 18.15
N THR A 95 -5.15 12.92 17.80
CA THR A 95 -4.66 12.98 16.40
C THR A 95 -5.13 11.79 15.60
N ASN A 96 -5.34 10.68 16.29
CA ASN A 96 -5.84 9.45 15.74
C ASN A 96 -7.28 9.23 16.17
N ARG A 97 -8.07 8.58 15.32
CA ARG A 97 -9.44 8.20 15.62
C ARG A 97 -9.55 6.72 15.97
N VAL A 98 -10.54 6.38 16.74
CA VAL A 98 -10.92 4.98 16.95
C VAL A 98 -11.60 4.50 15.67
N LEU A 99 -11.04 3.45 15.09
CA LEU A 99 -11.56 2.84 13.85
C LEU A 99 -12.58 1.75 14.17
N ASP A 100 -12.29 0.95 15.18
CA ASP A 100 -13.19 -0.11 15.68
C ASP A 100 -12.88 -0.41 17.15
N PHE A 101 -13.82 -1.00 17.87
CA PHE A 101 -13.62 -1.41 19.25
C PHE A 101 -14.48 -2.61 19.62
N LYS A 102 -14.02 -3.34 20.66
CA LYS A 102 -14.74 -4.43 21.32
C LYS A 102 -14.90 -4.12 22.79
N ILE A 103 -16.10 -4.29 23.35
CA ILE A 103 -16.32 -4.18 24.80
C ILE A 103 -15.77 -5.44 25.45
N LEU A 104 -14.81 -5.26 26.37
CA LEU A 104 -14.19 -6.35 27.14
C LEU A 104 -14.97 -6.67 28.40
N SER A 105 -15.43 -5.63 29.11
CA SER A 105 -16.22 -5.78 30.34
C SER A 105 -17.07 -4.54 30.59
N GLU A 106 -18.19 -4.77 31.25
CA GLU A 106 -19.10 -3.75 31.76
C GLU A 106 -19.36 -4.03 33.20
N THR A 107 -19.12 -3.06 34.08
CA THR A 107 -19.31 -3.19 35.54
C THR A 107 -20.11 -2.01 36.07
N GLN A 108 -21.07 -2.30 36.91
CA GLN A 108 -21.95 -1.31 37.54
C GLN A 108 -21.79 -1.36 39.03
N ASN A 109 -21.53 -0.22 39.62
CA ASN A 109 -21.59 -0.04 41.06
C ASN A 109 -22.78 0.89 41.41
N LYS A 110 -22.95 1.24 42.73
CA LYS A 110 -24.05 2.10 43.17
C LYS A 110 -24.04 3.51 42.56
N GLU A 111 -22.87 4.02 42.16
CA GLU A 111 -22.68 5.41 41.71
C GLU A 111 -22.23 5.51 40.25
N TYR A 112 -21.53 4.50 39.73
CA TYR A 112 -20.90 4.56 38.44
C TYR A 112 -21.14 3.31 37.60
N LEU A 113 -21.24 3.54 36.31
CA LEU A 113 -21.14 2.52 35.27
C LEU A 113 -19.78 2.66 34.58
N THR A 114 -19.03 1.57 34.48
CA THR A 114 -17.69 1.51 33.95
C THR A 114 -17.65 0.53 32.78
N ILE A 115 -17.14 0.96 31.63
CA ILE A 115 -16.98 0.13 30.43
C ILE A 115 -15.50 0.09 30.04
N LYS A 116 -14.96 -1.12 29.91
CA LYS A 116 -13.62 -1.36 29.40
C LYS A 116 -13.71 -1.83 27.94
N ILE A 117 -12.96 -1.19 27.05
CA ILE A 117 -12.89 -1.54 25.63
C ILE A 117 -11.47 -1.89 25.21
N SER A 118 -11.36 -2.75 24.20
CA SER A 118 -10.16 -2.89 23.35
C SER A 118 -10.47 -2.20 22.03
N ALA A 119 -9.67 -1.22 21.64
CA ALA A 119 -9.91 -0.42 20.45
C ALA A 119 -8.68 -0.41 19.55
N ILE A 120 -8.90 -0.34 18.25
CA ILE A 120 -7.86 -0.05 17.26
C ILE A 120 -7.94 1.41 16.91
N VAL A 121 -6.83 2.10 17.13
CA VAL A 121 -6.71 3.54 16.96
C VAL A 121 -5.62 3.81 15.92
N GLY A 122 -5.90 4.71 14.99
CA GLY A 122 -4.95 5.08 13.96
C GLY A 122 -5.44 6.21 13.09
N SER A 123 -4.55 6.72 12.25
CA SER A 123 -4.89 7.64 11.17
C SER A 123 -5.26 6.85 9.92
N GLU A 124 -6.21 7.32 9.13
CA GLU A 124 -6.42 6.77 7.79
C GLU A 124 -5.13 6.84 6.99
N LEU A 125 -4.71 5.69 6.47
CA LEU A 125 -3.61 5.43 5.55
C LEU A 125 -2.76 6.67 5.19
N SER A 126 -1.72 6.97 5.97
CA SER A 126 -0.70 7.90 5.53
C SER A 126 0.24 7.18 4.57
N LYS A 127 0.52 7.78 3.42
CA LYS A 127 1.43 7.26 2.37
C LYS A 127 2.90 7.15 2.80
N GLN A 128 3.22 7.30 4.08
CA GLN A 128 4.60 7.60 4.50
C GLN A 128 5.52 6.40 4.69
N ASN A 129 5.01 5.19 4.88
CA ASN A 129 5.87 4.01 5.09
C ASN A 129 5.34 2.80 4.31
N CYS A 130 5.60 2.81 3.00
CA CYS A 130 5.23 1.66 2.16
C CYS A 130 6.23 0.52 2.38
N LYS A 131 5.79 -0.58 2.97
CA LYS A 131 6.59 -1.80 3.06
C LYS A 131 6.67 -2.48 1.69
N ILE A 132 7.86 -2.92 1.34
CA ILE A 132 8.07 -3.68 0.10
C ILE A 132 7.41 -5.05 0.26
N ARG A 133 6.50 -5.38 -0.65
CA ARG A 133 5.79 -6.66 -0.71
C ARG A 133 5.97 -7.33 -2.07
N PRO A 134 5.74 -8.65 -2.18
CA PRO A 134 5.66 -9.31 -3.47
C PRO A 134 4.55 -8.70 -4.34
N ILE A 135 4.88 -8.37 -5.58
CA ILE A 135 3.94 -7.86 -6.58
C ILE A 135 3.86 -8.85 -7.72
N ASN A 136 2.68 -9.43 -7.94
CA ASN A 136 2.46 -10.35 -9.04
C ASN A 136 1.89 -9.60 -10.24
N ILE A 137 2.61 -9.62 -11.37
CA ILE A 137 2.25 -8.88 -12.57
C ILE A 137 2.14 -9.79 -13.78
N ASN A 138 1.02 -9.70 -14.44
CA ASN A 138 0.83 -10.20 -15.79
C ASN A 138 1.25 -9.09 -16.78
N LEU A 139 2.40 -9.25 -17.42
CA LEU A 139 2.98 -8.23 -18.29
C LEU A 139 2.56 -8.45 -19.74
N PHE A 140 1.68 -7.60 -20.24
CA PHE A 140 1.08 -7.70 -21.57
C PHE A 140 1.81 -6.90 -22.64
N LYS A 141 1.48 -7.20 -23.91
CA LYS A 141 1.95 -6.45 -25.06
C LYS A 141 1.44 -5.01 -24.98
N GLY A 142 2.37 -4.08 -24.95
CA GLY A 142 2.10 -2.66 -25.00
C GLY A 142 2.03 -2.11 -26.43
N SER A 143 2.16 -0.80 -26.55
CA SER A 143 2.17 -0.12 -27.84
C SER A 143 3.35 0.84 -27.97
N ILE A 144 3.79 1.01 -29.22
CA ILE A 144 4.75 2.02 -29.64
C ILE A 144 4.04 2.92 -30.64
N THR A 145 4.02 4.20 -30.37
CA THR A 145 3.48 5.21 -31.29
C THR A 145 4.56 6.26 -31.54
N VAL A 146 4.92 6.48 -32.79
CA VAL A 146 5.90 7.48 -33.21
C VAL A 146 5.23 8.43 -34.16
N ASP A 147 5.32 9.72 -33.90
CA ASP A 147 4.81 10.75 -34.78
C ASP A 147 5.63 10.82 -36.07
N THR A 148 4.99 11.08 -37.16
CA THR A 148 5.60 11.19 -38.50
C THR A 148 6.68 12.27 -38.60
N ASN A 149 6.62 13.28 -37.74
CA ASN A 149 7.59 14.38 -37.69
C ASN A 149 8.88 14.06 -36.92
N VAL A 150 9.02 12.86 -36.39
CA VAL A 150 10.22 12.40 -35.67
C VAL A 150 11.29 11.96 -36.67
N PRO A 151 12.58 12.37 -36.49
CA PRO A 151 13.67 11.89 -37.32
C PRO A 151 13.78 10.36 -37.33
N SER A 152 13.93 9.78 -38.52
CA SER A 152 13.95 8.32 -38.74
C SER A 152 15.05 7.62 -37.94
N GLU A 153 16.19 8.28 -37.75
CA GLU A 153 17.31 7.79 -36.97
C GLU A 153 16.94 7.55 -35.52
N VAL A 154 16.14 8.44 -34.91
CA VAL A 154 15.67 8.30 -33.53
C VAL A 154 14.47 7.37 -33.45
N ALA A 155 13.57 7.44 -34.43
CA ALA A 155 12.39 6.58 -34.50
C ALA A 155 12.75 5.08 -34.42
N ARG A 156 13.85 4.67 -35.01
CA ARG A 156 14.35 3.28 -34.97
C ARG A 156 14.72 2.80 -33.56
N TYR A 157 15.11 3.71 -32.66
CA TYR A 157 15.46 3.35 -31.29
C TYR A 157 14.24 3.10 -30.38
N THR A 158 13.03 3.52 -30.75
CA THR A 158 11.84 3.31 -29.94
C THR A 158 11.55 1.83 -29.68
N SER A 159 11.80 0.97 -30.65
CA SER A 159 11.67 -0.49 -30.45
C SER A 159 12.69 -1.04 -29.47
N LEU A 160 13.92 -0.50 -29.45
CA LEU A 160 14.95 -0.87 -28.48
C LEU A 160 14.54 -0.40 -27.06
N TRP A 161 14.07 0.85 -26.93
CA TRP A 161 13.60 1.38 -25.64
C TRP A 161 12.39 0.61 -25.11
N TYR A 162 11.49 0.22 -26.00
CA TYR A 162 10.37 -0.64 -25.66
C TYR A 162 10.84 -1.99 -25.11
N LYS A 163 11.78 -2.64 -25.78
CA LYS A 163 12.38 -3.89 -25.29
C LYS A 163 13.08 -3.68 -23.94
N LYS A 164 13.84 -2.60 -23.79
CA LYS A 164 14.49 -2.23 -22.52
C LYS A 164 13.50 -2.00 -21.38
N THR A 165 12.31 -1.46 -21.67
CA THR A 165 11.24 -1.31 -20.65
C THR A 165 10.89 -2.66 -20.04
N TYR A 166 10.71 -3.69 -20.84
CA TYR A 166 10.42 -5.04 -20.34
C TYR A 166 11.61 -5.65 -19.59
N GLU A 167 12.83 -5.46 -20.07
CA GLU A 167 14.03 -5.92 -19.38
C GLU A 167 14.15 -5.28 -18.00
N PHE A 168 13.97 -3.97 -17.88
CA PHE A 168 14.03 -3.27 -16.60
C PHE A 168 12.93 -3.72 -15.63
N ILE A 169 11.71 -3.95 -16.11
CA ILE A 169 10.64 -4.48 -15.27
C ILE A 169 11.00 -5.88 -14.78
N SER A 170 11.58 -6.73 -15.66
CA SER A 170 11.86 -8.13 -15.33
C SER A 170 12.96 -8.35 -14.29
N ILE A 171 13.84 -7.36 -14.08
CA ILE A 171 14.92 -7.44 -13.08
C ILE A 171 14.58 -6.78 -11.74
N LEU A 172 13.36 -6.24 -11.61
CA LEU A 172 12.96 -5.61 -10.35
C LEU A 172 12.88 -6.64 -9.22
N PRO A 173 13.45 -6.33 -8.04
CA PRO A 173 13.29 -7.17 -6.88
C PRO A 173 11.82 -7.19 -6.43
N ASN A 174 11.37 -8.29 -5.89
CA ASN A 174 10.00 -8.49 -5.37
C ASN A 174 8.87 -8.36 -6.42
N VAL A 175 9.18 -8.40 -7.71
CA VAL A 175 8.18 -8.43 -8.78
C VAL A 175 8.20 -9.81 -9.45
N ASN A 176 7.10 -10.53 -9.31
CA ASN A 176 6.88 -11.81 -9.97
C ASN A 176 6.16 -11.56 -11.28
N ILE A 177 6.79 -11.90 -12.40
CA ILE A 177 6.25 -11.59 -13.73
C ILE A 177 5.76 -12.85 -14.43
N ASN A 178 4.48 -12.82 -14.81
CA ASN A 178 3.92 -13.71 -15.81
C ASN A 178 4.01 -13.00 -17.17
N ASN A 179 4.78 -13.56 -18.08
CA ASN A 179 5.08 -12.92 -19.36
C ASN A 179 4.01 -13.21 -20.43
N PHE A 180 3.26 -12.18 -20.79
CA PHE A 180 2.27 -12.18 -21.87
C PHE A 180 2.58 -11.12 -22.93
N GLN A 181 3.86 -10.79 -23.18
CA GLN A 181 4.30 -9.73 -24.12
C GLN A 181 3.84 -9.96 -25.57
N ASN A 182 3.45 -11.16 -25.92
CA ASN A 182 2.90 -11.49 -27.24
C ASN A 182 1.37 -11.40 -27.32
N ARG A 183 0.69 -11.05 -26.23
CA ARG A 183 -0.78 -10.95 -26.14
C ARG A 183 -1.22 -9.53 -25.79
N GLN A 184 -2.27 -9.05 -26.45
CA GLN A 184 -2.90 -7.78 -26.12
C GLN A 184 -3.97 -7.98 -25.05
N LEU A 185 -3.95 -7.15 -24.01
CA LEU A 185 -4.91 -7.25 -22.90
C LEU A 185 -6.36 -7.08 -23.40
N ASN A 186 -6.62 -6.15 -24.32
CA ASN A 186 -7.96 -5.93 -24.88
C ASN A 186 -8.52 -7.15 -25.61
N GLN A 187 -7.68 -7.97 -26.22
CA GLN A 187 -8.13 -9.23 -26.84
C GLN A 187 -8.56 -10.22 -25.75
N ILE A 188 -7.81 -10.31 -24.67
CA ILE A 188 -8.14 -11.21 -23.55
C ILE A 188 -9.44 -10.79 -22.88
N ILE A 189 -9.69 -9.48 -22.69
CA ILE A 189 -10.95 -8.97 -22.15
C ILE A 189 -12.13 -9.40 -23.04
N LYS A 190 -12.00 -9.26 -24.37
CA LYS A 190 -13.02 -9.70 -25.33
C LYS A 190 -13.21 -11.20 -25.30
N SER A 191 -12.12 -11.97 -25.27
CA SER A 191 -12.16 -13.45 -25.23
C SER A 191 -12.79 -13.99 -23.94
N SER A 192 -12.60 -13.32 -22.81
CA SER A 192 -13.23 -13.71 -21.55
C SER A 192 -14.76 -13.52 -21.55
N GLN A 193 -15.25 -12.59 -22.38
CA GLN A 193 -16.70 -12.37 -22.56
C GLN A 193 -17.33 -13.37 -23.53
N ASN A 194 -16.59 -13.80 -24.56
CA ASN A 194 -17.04 -14.75 -25.58
C ASN A 194 -15.91 -15.74 -25.96
N PRO A 195 -15.62 -16.74 -25.10
CA PRO A 195 -14.48 -17.64 -25.29
C PRO A 195 -14.60 -18.56 -26.50
N SER A 196 -15.81 -18.85 -26.98
CA SER A 196 -16.05 -19.79 -28.07
C SER A 196 -15.64 -19.30 -29.46
N PHE A 197 -15.31 -18.01 -29.61
CA PHE A 197 -14.96 -17.39 -30.90
C PHE A 197 -13.51 -16.95 -31.04
N ASP A 198 -12.69 -17.13 -29.98
CA ASP A 198 -11.28 -16.70 -30.01
C ASP A 198 -10.34 -17.90 -30.13
N TYR A 199 -9.73 -18.08 -31.30
CA TYR A 199 -8.74 -19.13 -31.55
C TYR A 199 -7.56 -19.08 -30.56
N ASN A 200 -7.11 -17.89 -30.15
CA ASN A 200 -6.04 -17.75 -29.17
C ASN A 200 -6.49 -18.18 -27.76
N ALA A 201 -7.74 -17.91 -27.39
CA ALA A 201 -8.30 -18.38 -26.12
C ALA A 201 -8.41 -19.91 -26.10
N ILE A 202 -8.83 -20.51 -27.21
CA ILE A 202 -8.98 -21.96 -27.34
C ILE A 202 -7.62 -22.66 -27.33
N THR A 203 -6.61 -22.13 -28.06
CA THR A 203 -5.31 -22.80 -28.22
C THR A 203 -4.31 -22.51 -27.13
N LYS A 204 -4.34 -21.30 -26.54
CA LYS A 204 -3.37 -20.83 -25.54
C LYS A 204 -3.95 -20.62 -24.14
N GLY A 205 -5.25 -20.88 -23.99
CA GLY A 205 -5.97 -20.60 -22.75
C GLY A 205 -6.15 -19.09 -22.47
N ILE A 206 -7.04 -18.77 -21.58
CA ILE A 206 -7.20 -17.42 -21.03
C ILE A 206 -6.30 -17.34 -19.78
N PRO A 207 -5.40 -16.35 -19.67
CA PRO A 207 -4.61 -16.18 -18.46
C PRO A 207 -5.52 -16.02 -17.25
N GLU A 208 -5.28 -16.80 -16.21
CA GLU A 208 -5.99 -16.62 -14.95
C GLU A 208 -5.56 -15.32 -14.29
N MET A 209 -6.56 -14.48 -14.00
CA MET A 209 -6.37 -13.23 -13.27
C MET A 209 -6.76 -13.45 -11.82
N HIS A 210 -5.79 -13.88 -11.02
CA HIS A 210 -6.02 -14.07 -9.59
C HIS A 210 -6.26 -12.73 -8.89
N PRO A 211 -7.11 -12.70 -7.85
CA PRO A 211 -7.24 -11.56 -6.97
C PRO A 211 -5.87 -11.13 -6.40
N GLY A 212 -5.69 -9.84 -6.22
CA GLY A 212 -4.42 -9.28 -5.76
C GLY A 212 -3.29 -9.22 -6.79
N ASN A 213 -3.47 -9.83 -7.98
CA ASN A 213 -2.54 -9.69 -9.11
C ASN A 213 -2.92 -8.49 -9.97
N TYR A 214 -1.89 -7.94 -10.62
CA TYR A 214 -2.04 -6.81 -11.53
C TYR A 214 -1.75 -7.22 -12.97
N SER A 215 -2.35 -6.51 -13.91
CA SER A 215 -2.02 -6.60 -15.34
C SER A 215 -1.44 -5.28 -15.78
N LEU A 216 -0.26 -5.31 -16.39
CA LEU A 216 0.51 -4.12 -16.78
C LEU A 216 0.67 -4.06 -18.30
N VAL A 217 0.34 -2.89 -18.85
CA VAL A 217 0.50 -2.58 -20.28
C VAL A 217 1.39 -1.34 -20.42
N PRO A 218 2.67 -1.49 -20.79
CA PRO A 218 3.55 -0.36 -21.05
C PRO A 218 3.28 0.25 -22.43
N LYS A 219 3.39 1.57 -22.56
CA LYS A 219 3.21 2.31 -23.80
C LYS A 219 4.34 3.30 -23.98
N ILE A 220 4.83 3.42 -25.19
CA ILE A 220 5.82 4.43 -25.58
C ILE A 220 5.22 5.30 -26.67
N PHE A 221 5.27 6.61 -26.45
CA PHE A 221 4.88 7.60 -27.42
C PHE A 221 6.03 8.59 -27.63
N LEU A 222 6.42 8.81 -28.88
CA LEU A 222 7.49 9.73 -29.26
C LEU A 222 6.95 10.75 -30.25
N THR A 223 7.02 12.03 -29.88
CA THR A 223 6.56 13.12 -30.72
C THR A 223 7.57 14.27 -30.77
N LYS A 224 7.48 15.09 -31.78
CA LYS A 224 8.24 16.33 -31.88
C LYS A 224 7.48 17.46 -31.18
N THR A 225 8.18 18.25 -30.38
CA THR A 225 7.62 19.43 -29.72
C THR A 225 8.58 20.61 -29.81
N ASN A 226 8.02 21.81 -29.76
CA ASN A 226 8.78 23.06 -29.74
C ASN A 226 8.63 23.74 -28.39
N LYS A 227 9.76 24.11 -27.77
CA LYS A 227 9.77 24.91 -26.56
C LYS A 227 10.78 26.06 -26.76
N ASN A 228 10.32 27.30 -26.61
CA ASN A 228 11.16 28.51 -26.79
C ASN A 228 11.90 28.54 -28.15
N LYS A 229 11.22 28.22 -29.24
CA LYS A 229 11.78 28.14 -30.61
C LYS A 229 12.85 27.05 -30.79
N ILE A 230 13.07 26.19 -29.80
CA ILE A 230 13.99 25.06 -29.88
C ILE A 230 13.18 23.79 -30.12
N ASN A 231 13.62 22.95 -31.03
CA ASN A 231 12.99 21.67 -31.33
C ASN A 231 13.47 20.61 -30.33
N TYR A 232 12.51 19.94 -29.70
CA TYR A 232 12.73 18.79 -28.81
C TYR A 232 11.95 17.59 -29.30
N LEU A 233 12.40 16.41 -28.89
CA LEU A 233 11.55 15.22 -28.91
C LEU A 233 11.00 15.00 -27.51
N LEU A 234 9.71 14.78 -27.43
CA LEU A 234 9.02 14.39 -26.20
C LEU A 234 8.81 12.89 -26.23
N LEU A 235 9.53 12.18 -25.37
CA LEU A 235 9.32 10.76 -25.12
C LEU A 235 8.39 10.65 -23.90
N THR A 236 7.22 10.06 -24.11
CA THR A 236 6.26 9.74 -23.05
C THR A 236 6.23 8.23 -22.85
N ILE A 237 6.51 7.79 -21.64
CA ILE A 237 6.42 6.40 -21.22
C ILE A 237 5.22 6.30 -20.29
N SER A 238 4.24 5.49 -20.66
CA SER A 238 3.01 5.32 -19.88
C SER A 238 2.86 3.87 -19.44
N PHE A 239 2.35 3.70 -18.23
CA PHE A 239 2.04 2.40 -17.65
C PHE A 239 0.57 2.36 -17.25
N ASP A 240 -0.20 1.52 -17.94
CA ASP A 240 -1.58 1.24 -17.56
C ASP A 240 -1.62 0.00 -16.68
N LEU A 241 -2.04 0.18 -15.43
CA LEU A 241 -2.19 -0.87 -14.44
C LEU A 241 -3.66 -1.23 -14.29
N TYR A 242 -3.96 -2.50 -14.47
CA TYR A 242 -5.29 -3.07 -14.29
C TYR A 242 -5.28 -4.02 -13.11
N LYS A 243 -6.41 -4.13 -12.41
CA LYS A 243 -6.57 -4.93 -11.20
C LYS A 243 -7.76 -5.86 -11.28
N GLY A 244 -7.60 -7.01 -10.61
CA GLY A 244 -8.65 -7.97 -10.35
C GLY A 244 -9.11 -8.77 -11.55
N GLN A 245 -10.00 -9.72 -11.30
CA GLN A 245 -10.56 -10.63 -12.33
C GLN A 245 -11.30 -9.90 -13.45
N LYS A 246 -11.96 -8.79 -13.13
CA LYS A 246 -12.71 -7.97 -14.11
C LYS A 246 -11.80 -7.04 -14.94
N ILE A 247 -10.49 -7.09 -14.73
CA ILE A 247 -9.48 -6.30 -15.47
C ILE A 247 -9.87 -4.81 -15.52
N LYS A 248 -10.16 -4.23 -14.35
CA LYS A 248 -10.51 -2.82 -14.23
C LYS A 248 -9.23 -1.98 -14.22
N LEU A 249 -9.19 -0.90 -15.00
CA LEU A 249 -8.10 0.07 -14.95
C LEU A 249 -8.04 0.69 -13.55
N GLU A 250 -6.93 0.48 -12.86
CA GLU A 250 -6.66 1.01 -11.53
C GLU A 250 -5.97 2.37 -11.62
N THR A 251 -4.92 2.46 -12.43
CA THR A 251 -4.20 3.71 -12.64
C THR A 251 -3.51 3.73 -14.00
N SER A 252 -3.33 4.93 -14.54
CA SER A 252 -2.49 5.17 -15.69
C SER A 252 -1.52 6.29 -15.34
N LYS A 253 -0.21 6.03 -15.42
CA LYS A 253 0.84 7.01 -15.13
C LYS A 253 1.74 7.22 -16.33
N SER A 254 2.06 8.48 -16.59
CA SER A 254 2.93 8.87 -17.71
C SER A 254 4.15 9.64 -17.19
N TYR A 255 5.30 9.30 -17.76
CA TYR A 255 6.59 9.92 -17.46
C TYR A 255 7.15 10.53 -18.74
N ASN A 256 7.45 11.82 -18.70
CA ASN A 256 7.86 12.60 -19.86
C ASN A 256 9.35 12.91 -19.80
N LEU A 257 10.05 12.71 -20.93
CA LEU A 257 11.43 13.10 -21.12
C LEU A 257 11.54 14.01 -22.34
N LEU A 258 12.05 15.22 -22.14
CA LEU A 258 12.42 16.11 -23.22
C LEU A 258 13.84 15.77 -23.68
N ILE A 259 13.98 15.37 -24.94
CA ILE A 259 15.24 15.03 -25.57
C ILE A 259 15.62 16.19 -26.49
N ASN A 260 16.72 16.85 -26.17
CA ASN A 260 17.31 17.81 -27.08
C ASN A 260 18.01 17.05 -28.22
N TYR A 261 17.54 17.24 -29.45
CA TYR A 261 18.10 16.61 -30.63
C TYR A 261 18.78 17.60 -31.57
N GLN A 262 19.12 18.78 -31.04
CA GLN A 262 19.91 19.72 -31.85
C GLN A 262 21.20 19.06 -32.31
N LEU A 263 21.45 19.24 -33.60
CA LEU A 263 22.64 18.79 -34.26
C LEU A 263 23.84 19.54 -33.65
N GLU A 264 24.70 18.82 -32.90
CA GLU A 264 25.97 19.39 -32.41
C GLU A 264 26.93 19.47 -33.58
N SER A 265 27.05 20.65 -34.18
CA SER A 265 28.13 20.92 -35.15
C SER A 265 29.31 21.52 -34.39
N LYS A 266 30.48 20.89 -34.47
CA LYS A 266 31.74 21.44 -33.95
C LYS A 266 32.16 22.71 -34.66
N PHE A 267 31.62 22.96 -35.85
CA PHE A 267 31.93 24.13 -36.67
C PHE A 267 30.65 24.77 -37.18
N GLN A 268 30.46 26.06 -36.95
CA GLN A 268 29.24 26.79 -37.31
C GLN A 268 28.94 26.76 -38.85
N PHE A 269 29.97 26.62 -39.70
CA PHE A 269 29.81 26.56 -41.15
C PHE A 269 29.45 25.16 -41.70
N LEU A 270 29.58 24.10 -40.85
CA LEU A 270 29.24 22.72 -41.23
C LEU A 270 27.90 22.25 -40.61
N LYS A 271 26.95 23.14 -40.43
CA LYS A 271 25.61 22.80 -39.86
C LYS A 271 24.91 21.65 -40.58
N ASN A 272 25.23 21.38 -41.82
CA ASN A 272 24.66 20.31 -42.63
C ASN A 272 25.32 18.94 -42.42
N VAL A 273 26.43 18.86 -41.63
CA VAL A 273 27.19 17.62 -41.41
C VAL A 273 27.12 17.21 -39.92
N SER A 274 26.27 17.83 -39.16
CA SER A 274 26.13 17.52 -37.73
C SER A 274 25.33 16.24 -37.54
N THR A 275 25.93 15.27 -36.85
CA THR A 275 25.31 14.00 -36.51
C THR A 275 24.66 14.06 -35.14
N LEU A 276 23.49 13.43 -35.01
CA LEU A 276 22.85 13.22 -33.72
C LEU A 276 23.74 12.33 -32.86
N ASN A 277 24.00 12.76 -31.62
CA ASN A 277 24.68 11.90 -30.65
C ASN A 277 23.69 10.86 -30.07
N LEU A 278 23.41 9.82 -30.89
CA LEU A 278 22.46 8.77 -30.54
C LEU A 278 22.85 8.00 -29.28
N ASN A 279 24.15 7.84 -29.00
CA ASN A 279 24.60 7.18 -27.77
C ASN A 279 24.20 7.97 -26.52
N LYS A 280 24.38 9.30 -26.54
CA LYS A 280 23.98 10.17 -25.43
C LYS A 280 22.45 10.17 -25.23
N ILE A 281 21.70 10.22 -26.35
CA ILE A 281 20.24 10.12 -26.31
C ILE A 281 19.82 8.79 -25.69
N ASN A 282 20.38 7.68 -26.16
CA ASN A 282 20.04 6.34 -25.66
C ASN A 282 20.36 6.18 -24.18
N GLN A 283 21.51 6.68 -23.72
CA GLN A 283 21.89 6.67 -22.30
C GLN A 283 20.90 7.48 -21.45
N ASN A 284 20.52 8.67 -21.88
CA ASN A 284 19.54 9.51 -21.18
C ASN A 284 18.17 8.84 -21.10
N VAL A 285 17.72 8.20 -22.19
CA VAL A 285 16.45 7.48 -22.22
C VAL A 285 16.49 6.27 -21.29
N ASN A 286 17.57 5.48 -21.30
CA ASN A 286 17.69 4.33 -20.40
C ASN A 286 17.67 4.74 -18.91
N ASN A 287 18.35 5.82 -18.56
CA ASN A 287 18.32 6.37 -17.19
C ASN A 287 16.91 6.84 -16.81
N HIS A 288 16.20 7.47 -17.73
CA HIS A 288 14.83 7.91 -17.50
C HIS A 288 13.86 6.73 -17.37
N LEU A 289 13.98 5.72 -18.23
CA LEU A 289 13.21 4.47 -18.15
C LEU A 289 13.36 3.80 -16.79
N SER A 290 14.61 3.63 -16.33
CA SER A 290 14.89 3.03 -15.03
C SER A 290 14.23 3.82 -13.90
N LYS A 291 14.36 5.15 -13.89
CA LYS A 291 13.74 6.02 -12.87
C LYS A 291 12.20 5.95 -12.92
N ALA A 292 11.61 6.00 -14.11
CA ALA A 292 10.18 5.95 -14.32
C ALA A 292 9.59 4.61 -13.80
N ILE A 293 10.25 3.49 -14.13
CA ILE A 293 9.84 2.16 -13.70
C ILE A 293 9.94 2.03 -12.18
N ASN A 294 11.06 2.41 -11.58
CA ASN A 294 11.24 2.35 -10.13
C ASN A 294 10.21 3.21 -9.38
N SER A 295 9.95 4.43 -9.88
CA SER A 295 8.92 5.30 -9.30
C SER A 295 7.53 4.69 -9.40
N PHE A 296 7.19 4.10 -10.56
CA PHE A 296 5.89 3.47 -10.78
C PHE A 296 5.67 2.27 -9.84
N PHE A 297 6.66 1.40 -9.70
CA PHE A 297 6.57 0.24 -8.83
C PHE A 297 6.61 0.60 -7.33
N TYR A 298 7.30 1.66 -6.97
CA TYR A 298 7.21 2.23 -5.64
C TYR A 298 5.76 2.64 -5.30
N ASP A 299 5.09 3.32 -6.24
CA ASP A 299 3.69 3.72 -6.04
C ASP A 299 2.75 2.50 -5.91
N ILE A 300 3.00 1.41 -6.66
CA ILE A 300 2.22 0.17 -6.54
C ILE A 300 2.42 -0.46 -5.16
N ASN A 301 3.64 -0.46 -4.63
CA ASN A 301 3.91 -0.94 -3.27
C ASN A 301 3.13 -0.14 -2.21
N CYS A 302 2.88 1.15 -2.47
CA CYS A 302 2.11 2.02 -1.58
C CYS A 302 0.58 1.87 -1.73
N MET A 303 0.11 1.10 -2.69
CA MET A 303 -1.32 0.81 -2.81
C MET A 303 -1.72 -0.24 -1.78
N PRO A 304 -2.83 -0.05 -1.06
CA PRO A 304 -3.30 -1.06 -0.13
C PRO A 304 -3.60 -2.37 -0.86
N LEU A 305 -3.27 -3.48 -0.22
CA LEU A 305 -3.64 -4.80 -0.73
C LEU A 305 -5.15 -4.98 -0.48
N GLU A 306 -5.92 -5.18 -1.54
CA GLU A 306 -7.36 -5.34 -1.44
C GLU A 306 -7.79 -6.72 -1.92
N GLY A 307 -8.63 -7.37 -1.13
CA GLY A 307 -9.21 -8.66 -1.45
C GLY A 307 -10.71 -8.69 -1.23
N LYS A 308 -11.35 -9.70 -1.79
CA LYS A 308 -12.77 -9.95 -1.65
C LYS A 308 -13.02 -10.90 -0.48
N LEU A 309 -13.95 -10.56 0.38
CA LEU A 309 -14.37 -11.42 1.49
C LEU A 309 -15.31 -12.52 1.00
N ILE A 310 -15.10 -13.71 1.49
CA ILE A 310 -15.88 -14.91 1.23
C ILE A 310 -16.25 -15.53 2.57
N VAL A 311 -17.51 -15.85 2.76
CA VAL A 311 -17.95 -16.60 3.93
C VAL A 311 -18.17 -18.05 3.52
N SER A 312 -17.32 -18.95 4.04
CA SER A 312 -17.37 -20.38 3.77
C SER A 312 -17.31 -21.15 5.08
N GLU A 313 -18.22 -22.11 5.26
CA GLU A 313 -18.26 -23.00 6.44
C GLU A 313 -18.24 -22.25 7.78
N GLY A 314 -18.90 -21.08 7.85
CA GLY A 314 -18.95 -20.27 9.05
C GLY A 314 -17.65 -19.51 9.36
N LYS A 315 -16.64 -19.56 8.46
CA LYS A 315 -15.38 -18.81 8.58
C LYS A 315 -15.35 -17.68 7.56
N LEU A 316 -14.75 -16.56 7.98
CA LEU A 316 -14.47 -15.44 7.08
C LEU A 316 -13.12 -15.69 6.40
N GLN A 317 -13.11 -15.63 5.09
CA GLN A 317 -11.92 -15.81 4.26
C GLN A 317 -11.75 -14.62 3.32
N VAL A 318 -10.54 -14.44 2.84
CA VAL A 318 -10.19 -13.50 1.76
C VAL A 318 -9.45 -14.24 0.66
N ASP A 319 -9.67 -13.85 -0.56
CA ASP A 319 -9.04 -14.38 -1.78
C ASP A 319 -7.59 -13.90 -2.00
N LEU A 320 -6.86 -13.68 -0.91
CA LEU A 320 -5.47 -13.26 -0.86
C LEU A 320 -4.68 -14.11 0.12
N GLY A 321 -3.42 -14.39 -0.21
CA GLY A 321 -2.54 -15.18 0.62
C GLY A 321 -1.09 -14.70 0.66
N SER A 322 -0.19 -15.59 1.06
CA SER A 322 1.24 -15.29 1.17
C SER A 322 1.88 -14.89 -0.16
N LYS A 323 1.40 -15.45 -1.29
CA LYS A 323 1.87 -15.10 -2.64
C LYS A 323 1.59 -13.64 -3.01
N GLN A 324 0.58 -13.01 -2.44
CA GLN A 324 0.27 -11.58 -2.61
C GLN A 324 0.92 -10.71 -1.52
N GLY A 325 1.66 -11.31 -0.59
CA GLY A 325 2.37 -10.61 0.46
C GLY A 325 1.56 -10.42 1.75
N LEU A 326 0.42 -11.10 1.90
CA LEU A 326 -0.35 -11.08 3.13
C LEU A 326 0.40 -11.82 4.24
N LYS A 327 0.37 -11.26 5.46
CA LYS A 327 1.06 -11.80 6.63
C LYS A 327 0.06 -12.14 7.72
N GLN A 328 0.44 -13.06 8.61
CA GLN A 328 -0.36 -13.38 9.79
C GLN A 328 -0.49 -12.15 10.72
N LYS A 329 -1.63 -12.01 11.36
CA LYS A 329 -1.99 -10.88 12.24
C LYS A 329 -2.01 -9.50 11.54
N GLN A 330 -2.03 -9.47 10.22
CA GLN A 330 -2.16 -8.21 9.49
C GLN A 330 -3.58 -7.67 9.58
N ILE A 331 -3.71 -6.36 9.77
CA ILE A 331 -5.00 -5.70 9.95
C ILE A 331 -5.63 -5.38 8.60
N GLY A 332 -6.90 -5.71 8.46
CA GLY A 332 -7.73 -5.36 7.32
C GLY A 332 -8.91 -4.49 7.72
N LEU A 333 -9.24 -3.52 6.89
CA LEU A 333 -10.36 -2.59 7.07
C LEU A 333 -11.46 -2.92 6.06
N VAL A 334 -12.68 -3.11 6.54
CA VAL A 334 -13.86 -3.37 5.70
C VAL A 334 -14.84 -2.23 5.88
N ASN A 335 -15.10 -1.48 4.80
CA ASN A 335 -15.98 -0.32 4.83
C ASN A 335 -17.44 -0.67 4.48
N GLY A 336 -18.38 0.16 4.92
CA GLY A 336 -19.79 0.10 4.52
C GLY A 336 -20.57 -1.04 5.17
N ILE A 337 -20.24 -1.37 6.42
CA ILE A 337 -20.96 -2.36 7.21
C ILE A 337 -21.80 -1.62 8.24
N LYS A 338 -23.10 -1.92 8.28
CA LYS A 338 -23.96 -1.49 9.39
C LYS A 338 -23.77 -2.47 10.54
N ILE A 339 -23.04 -2.06 11.56
CA ILE A 339 -22.95 -2.81 12.82
C ILE A 339 -24.18 -2.45 13.65
N GLN A 340 -25.01 -3.43 13.98
CA GLN A 340 -26.14 -3.23 14.91
C GLN A 340 -25.56 -2.75 16.25
N ASN A 341 -26.07 -1.62 16.75
CA ASN A 341 -25.64 -0.96 17.99
C ASN A 341 -24.30 -0.22 17.96
N SER A 342 -23.71 0.08 16.79
CA SER A 342 -22.57 0.97 16.75
C SER A 342 -23.03 2.43 16.76
N MET A 343 -22.40 3.23 17.60
CA MET A 343 -22.62 4.69 17.66
C MET A 343 -21.85 5.44 16.57
N LEU A 344 -21.04 4.73 15.79
CA LEU A 344 -20.25 5.28 14.72
C LEU A 344 -21.07 5.23 13.43
N ASN A 345 -21.40 6.40 12.87
CA ASN A 345 -22.22 6.52 11.66
C ASN A 345 -21.55 5.93 10.42
N ASP A 346 -20.20 5.88 10.38
CA ASP A 346 -19.41 5.20 9.36
C ASP A 346 -18.70 4.01 10.00
N SER A 347 -19.34 2.84 10.00
CA SER A 347 -18.78 1.66 10.62
C SER A 347 -17.73 1.03 9.70
N ILE A 348 -16.48 1.15 10.11
CA ILE A 348 -15.37 0.38 9.59
C ILE A 348 -15.26 -0.86 10.48
N LEU A 349 -15.40 -2.05 9.89
CA LEU A 349 -15.09 -3.28 10.60
C LEU A 349 -13.60 -3.57 10.43
N ILE A 350 -12.95 -3.85 11.55
CA ILE A 350 -11.58 -4.31 11.55
C ILE A 350 -11.57 -5.84 11.62
N VAL A 351 -10.78 -6.42 10.72
CA VAL A 351 -10.45 -7.84 10.72
C VAL A 351 -8.94 -8.01 10.83
N HIS A 352 -8.48 -9.13 11.33
CA HIS A 352 -7.08 -9.49 11.27
C HIS A 352 -6.93 -10.88 10.65
N THR A 353 -5.81 -11.08 9.96
CA THR A 353 -5.48 -12.39 9.39
C THR A 353 -5.15 -13.37 10.51
N ASP A 354 -5.76 -14.54 10.45
CA ASP A 354 -5.50 -15.67 11.33
C ASP A 354 -4.49 -16.61 10.67
N ASP A 355 -4.96 -17.54 9.84
CA ASP A 355 -4.10 -18.40 9.06
C ASP A 355 -3.90 -17.82 7.64
N VAL A 356 -2.66 -17.85 7.16
CA VAL A 356 -2.30 -17.37 5.82
C VAL A 356 -1.80 -18.53 4.97
N PHE A 357 -2.57 -18.86 3.94
CA PHE A 357 -2.23 -19.86 2.92
C PHE A 357 -1.67 -19.18 1.67
N ASP A 358 -1.31 -19.95 0.66
CA ASP A 358 -0.69 -19.42 -0.56
C ASP A 358 -1.59 -18.45 -1.32
N ASN A 359 -2.87 -18.79 -1.49
CA ASN A 359 -3.80 -18.05 -2.36
C ASN A 359 -5.02 -17.48 -1.62
N TYR A 360 -5.21 -17.83 -0.36
CA TYR A 360 -6.31 -17.34 0.48
C TYR A 360 -5.85 -17.24 1.94
N SER A 361 -6.61 -16.55 2.77
CA SER A 361 -6.35 -16.46 4.20
C SER A 361 -7.65 -16.45 4.98
N THR A 362 -7.62 -16.96 6.21
CA THR A 362 -8.73 -16.85 7.15
C THR A 362 -8.62 -15.53 7.91
N LEU A 363 -9.78 -14.96 8.24
CA LEU A 363 -9.87 -13.68 8.92
C LEU A 363 -10.73 -13.82 10.17
N LEU A 364 -10.34 -13.09 11.22
CA LEU A 364 -11.13 -12.95 12.43
C LEU A 364 -11.54 -11.47 12.59
N PRO A 365 -12.84 -11.18 12.75
CA PRO A 365 -13.28 -9.82 13.05
C PRO A 365 -12.89 -9.47 14.48
N LEU A 366 -12.51 -8.21 14.71
CA LEU A 366 -12.24 -7.71 16.06
C LEU A 366 -13.53 -7.71 16.91
N ASN A 367 -14.66 -7.40 16.29
CA ASN A 367 -15.97 -7.36 16.91
C ASN A 367 -16.77 -8.61 16.56
N ASP A 368 -17.00 -9.49 17.54
CA ASP A 368 -17.71 -10.77 17.37
C ASP A 368 -19.23 -10.60 17.13
N ASN A 369 -19.78 -9.40 17.34
CA ASN A 369 -21.21 -9.11 17.16
C ASN A 369 -21.63 -8.92 15.70
N VAL A 370 -20.71 -9.06 14.76
CA VAL A 370 -21.00 -8.89 13.32
C VAL A 370 -21.46 -10.21 12.74
N LYS A 371 -22.64 -10.21 12.09
CA LYS A 371 -23.10 -11.37 11.32
C LYS A 371 -22.20 -11.53 10.09
N LEU A 372 -21.49 -12.66 10.01
CA LEU A 372 -20.54 -12.94 8.91
C LEU A 372 -21.22 -12.92 7.54
N THR A 373 -22.48 -13.31 7.45
CA THR A 373 -23.25 -13.30 6.19
C THR A 373 -23.31 -11.93 5.52
N ASN A 374 -23.26 -10.84 6.30
CA ASN A 374 -23.27 -9.46 5.77
C ASN A 374 -21.92 -9.03 5.20
N LEU A 375 -20.86 -9.84 5.38
CA LEU A 375 -19.51 -9.56 4.93
C LEU A 375 -19.18 -10.20 3.58
N ASN A 376 -20.01 -11.13 3.13
CA ASN A 376 -19.77 -11.79 1.85
C ASN A 376 -19.73 -10.78 0.70
N ASP A 377 -18.77 -10.94 -0.22
CA ASP A 377 -18.54 -10.06 -1.37
C ASP A 377 -18.05 -8.63 -1.05
N LYS A 378 -17.85 -8.29 0.22
CA LYS A 378 -17.26 -7.00 0.61
C LYS A 378 -15.75 -6.98 0.31
N ILE A 379 -15.21 -5.79 0.16
CA ILE A 379 -13.78 -5.58 -0.05
C ILE A 379 -13.11 -5.25 1.28
N VAL A 380 -12.07 -6.01 1.59
CA VAL A 380 -11.15 -5.71 2.69
C VAL A 380 -9.91 -5.04 2.14
N LYS A 381 -9.45 -3.98 2.80
CA LYS A 381 -8.19 -3.27 2.51
C LYS A 381 -7.21 -3.56 3.62
N PHE A 382 -6.12 -4.24 3.30
CA PHE A 382 -5.08 -4.52 4.28
C PHE A 382 -4.14 -3.33 4.42
N VAL A 383 -3.76 -3.11 5.66
CA VAL A 383 -2.91 -2.00 6.07
C VAL A 383 -1.57 -2.57 6.48
N GLU A 384 -0.50 -1.91 6.08
CA GLU A 384 0.87 -2.33 6.38
C GLU A 384 1.43 -1.63 7.61
#